data_8b8f34fa2db1ca25643fdb7cb45bb24f
#
_entry.id   8b8f34fa2db1ca25643fdb7cb45bb24f
#
_cell.length_a   1.000
_cell.length_b   1.000
_cell.length_c   1.000
_cell.angle_alpha   90.00
_cell.angle_beta   90.00
_cell.angle_gamma   90.00
#
_symmetry.space_group_name_H-M   'P 1'
#
loop_
_entity.id
_entity.type
_entity.pdbx_description
1 polymer ?
#
loop_
_entity_poly.entity_id
_entity_poly.type
_entity_poly.pdbx_seq_one_letter_code
_entity_poly.pdbx_strand_id
1 'polypeptide(L)'
;MEIRNIAIIAHVDHGKTTLTDALMKQNGGLQDEGVSMDSNDLEKERGITIYSKNTSIYYKDTKINIVDTPGHADFGSEVERVLRAVDSVLLLVDSAEGPMPQTRFVLKKSLELGLKPIVVINKIDKPASDPHRVHEEILELFFELGANEEQANFETVYAIGREGLAFRNYPTPTLPKGEGEIHSLPLGGRERGGDLSPLLDVILEKVPPASVNENGKMSAQVFNLGYDNFLGRMAVARIYSGKILSGSQIFVKGENGTRKGKITKLFSFKGIARKETDSAISGDIVLLAGIPDIYIGETLCEDESIEPLPHIAIDEPTLSLNFLVNDSPFAGREGKFVTSRQLKERLEKELEINVGLKVDFSLPAQTGPDQGKNKMGPSFFKVYGRGELHVAILLENMRREGFEMQVSQPEVIIKENNGVKTEPYEELIVDVPMEYSGGAIEKLSKRRGIMKDMVEKEGIARIIFDIPTRGLLGYRGEFIIDTKGEGIMSSRVTGFKEYAGEIKKREYGSMTSMVAGKAVAFSLANLQERGILYISHGTEVYEGMVVGNVLKGDDMSVNPTKGKQLTNMRASGTDEAIILNPVFILNIERGLEVMNGDDYLEITPKFVRLRKKYLTELDRVKAKRQ
;
A
#
# COMPACT_ATOMS: atom_id res chain seq x y z
N MET A 1 24.97 24.52 11.56
CA MET A 1 23.65 23.99 11.98
C MET A 1 23.71 22.49 11.87
N GLU A 2 23.44 21.77 12.95
CA GLU A 2 23.42 20.31 12.92
C GLU A 2 22.22 19.78 12.17
N ILE A 3 22.36 18.56 11.58
CA ILE A 3 21.28 17.89 10.85
C ILE A 3 21.10 16.49 11.45
N ARG A 4 19.86 16.06 11.61
CA ARG A 4 19.47 14.70 11.97
C ARG A 4 18.49 14.19 10.93
N ASN A 5 18.64 12.95 10.48
CA ASN A 5 17.73 12.34 9.52
C ASN A 5 17.07 11.13 10.16
N ILE A 6 15.76 11.13 10.25
CA ILE A 6 14.98 10.06 10.85
C ILE A 6 13.87 9.60 9.91
N ALA A 7 13.52 8.32 9.96
CA ALA A 7 12.30 7.80 9.37
C ALA A 7 11.31 7.42 10.48
N ILE A 8 10.02 7.61 10.24
CA ILE A 8 8.99 7.14 11.16
C ILE A 8 8.36 5.87 10.58
N ILE A 9 8.43 4.79 11.35
CA ILE A 9 7.90 3.47 11.02
C ILE A 9 6.82 3.08 12.03
N ALA A 10 5.70 2.60 11.53
CA ALA A 10 4.56 2.20 12.37
C ALA A 10 3.68 1.22 11.63
N HIS A 11 2.88 0.45 12.37
CA HIS A 11 1.72 -0.23 11.82
C HIS A 11 0.62 0.78 11.45
N VAL A 12 -0.30 0.36 10.59
CA VAL A 12 -1.52 1.12 10.29
C VAL A 12 -2.24 1.46 11.60
N ASP A 13 -2.79 2.66 11.70
CA ASP A 13 -3.52 3.18 12.86
C ASP A 13 -2.72 3.34 14.16
N HIS A 14 -1.42 3.07 14.22
CA HIS A 14 -0.60 3.35 15.42
C HIS A 14 -0.36 4.85 15.67
N GLY A 15 -0.80 5.74 14.75
CA GLY A 15 -0.80 7.19 14.93
C GLY A 15 0.42 7.91 14.33
N LYS A 16 1.04 7.33 13.30
CA LYS A 16 2.21 7.88 12.62
C LYS A 16 1.97 9.30 12.11
N THR A 17 0.95 9.51 11.27
CA THR A 17 0.60 10.82 10.71
C THR A 17 0.23 11.81 11.80
N THR A 18 -0.53 11.37 12.81
CA THR A 18 -0.95 12.22 13.94
C THR A 18 0.25 12.75 14.73
N LEU A 19 1.25 11.89 15.01
CA LEU A 19 2.46 12.29 15.71
C LEU A 19 3.30 13.24 14.86
N THR A 20 3.45 12.96 13.56
CA THR A 20 4.22 13.81 12.63
C THR A 20 3.57 15.19 12.49
N ASP A 21 2.25 15.25 12.35
CA ASP A 21 1.50 16.52 12.30
C ASP A 21 1.65 17.33 13.60
N ALA A 22 1.63 16.66 14.76
CA ALA A 22 1.86 17.31 16.04
C ALA A 22 3.29 17.87 16.16
N LEU A 23 4.31 17.13 15.74
CA LEU A 23 5.70 17.58 15.68
C LEU A 23 5.85 18.83 14.80
N MET A 24 5.21 18.84 13.63
CA MET A 24 5.24 19.99 12.73
C MET A 24 4.50 21.21 13.29
N LYS A 25 3.33 21.02 13.90
CA LYS A 25 2.55 22.11 14.51
C LYS A 25 3.34 22.82 15.61
N GLN A 26 3.97 22.06 16.50
CA GLN A 26 4.73 22.62 17.62
C GLN A 26 6.01 23.33 17.19
N ASN A 27 6.61 22.93 16.04
CA ASN A 27 7.87 23.51 15.57
C ASN A 27 7.70 24.44 14.35
N GLY A 28 6.50 24.99 14.13
CA GLY A 28 6.23 26.01 13.11
C GLY A 28 6.29 25.51 11.65
N GLY A 29 6.19 24.19 11.45
CA GLY A 29 6.21 23.57 10.12
C GLY A 29 4.86 23.57 9.40
N LEU A 30 3.76 23.80 10.11
CA LEU A 30 2.40 23.98 9.58
C LEU A 30 1.90 25.38 9.95
N GLN A 31 1.63 26.21 8.95
CA GLN A 31 1.15 27.58 9.17
C GLN A 31 -0.38 27.70 9.11
N ASP A 32 -1.09 26.73 8.49
CA ASP A 32 -2.53 26.75 8.33
C ASP A 32 -3.22 25.60 9.08
N GLU A 33 -4.34 25.89 9.75
CA GLU A 33 -5.23 24.89 10.32
C GLU A 33 -5.86 24.05 9.20
N GLY A 34 -5.65 22.73 9.24
CA GLY A 34 -6.22 21.76 8.27
C GLY A 34 -5.24 21.18 7.26
N VAL A 35 -3.99 21.63 7.23
CA VAL A 35 -2.93 21.00 6.44
C VAL A 35 -2.34 19.83 7.24
N SER A 36 -2.34 18.64 6.66
CA SER A 36 -1.80 17.39 7.22
C SER A 36 -0.77 16.78 6.28
N MET A 37 0.12 15.94 6.82
CA MET A 37 1.01 15.10 6.01
C MET A 37 0.23 14.24 5.02
N ASP A 38 -0.94 13.74 5.39
CA ASP A 38 -1.81 13.01 4.47
C ASP A 38 -2.55 13.96 3.54
N SER A 39 -1.88 14.39 2.48
CA SER A 39 -2.43 15.27 1.45
C SER A 39 -3.32 14.55 0.43
N ASN A 40 -3.24 13.22 0.36
CA ASN A 40 -4.03 12.40 -0.54
C ASN A 40 -5.31 11.90 0.16
N ASP A 41 -6.47 12.17 -0.45
CA ASP A 41 -7.76 11.74 0.10
C ASP A 41 -7.85 10.22 0.28
N LEU A 42 -7.18 9.45 -0.58
CA LEU A 42 -7.12 7.99 -0.46
C LEU A 42 -6.34 7.52 0.78
N GLU A 43 -5.26 8.20 1.12
CA GLU A 43 -4.50 7.92 2.36
C GLU A 43 -5.35 8.21 3.60
N LYS A 44 -6.07 9.35 3.61
CA LYS A 44 -6.99 9.71 4.70
C LYS A 44 -8.13 8.71 4.89
N GLU A 45 -8.76 8.28 3.79
CA GLU A 45 -9.87 7.32 3.83
C GLU A 45 -9.43 5.93 4.31
N ARG A 46 -8.20 5.53 3.94
CA ARG A 46 -7.67 4.20 4.28
C ARG A 46 -6.86 4.16 5.56
N GLY A 47 -6.50 5.32 6.12
CA GLY A 47 -5.63 5.42 7.28
C GLY A 47 -4.20 4.93 7.04
N ILE A 48 -3.76 4.82 5.77
CA ILE A 48 -2.43 4.30 5.41
C ILE A 48 -1.62 5.36 4.66
N THR A 49 -0.32 5.40 4.91
CA THR A 49 0.63 6.13 4.06
C THR A 49 0.94 5.29 2.83
N ILE A 50 0.73 5.85 1.64
CA ILE A 50 0.97 5.19 0.35
C ILE A 50 2.32 5.60 -0.22
N TYR A 51 2.62 6.89 -0.18
CA TYR A 51 3.86 7.47 -0.69
C TYR A 51 4.71 8.03 0.44
N SER A 52 6.02 7.80 0.36
CA SER A 52 6.97 8.42 1.29
C SER A 52 6.95 9.93 1.15
N LYS A 53 6.87 10.62 2.27
CA LYS A 53 6.86 12.09 2.33
C LYS A 53 8.04 12.60 3.13
N ASN A 54 8.60 13.70 2.66
CA ASN A 54 9.74 14.34 3.30
C ASN A 54 9.30 15.66 3.93
N THR A 55 9.64 15.83 5.19
CA THR A 55 9.42 17.09 5.92
C THR A 55 10.64 17.42 6.76
N SER A 56 10.73 18.64 7.25
CA SER A 56 11.74 19.00 8.22
C SER A 56 11.20 19.97 9.27
N ILE A 57 11.67 19.80 10.48
CA ILE A 57 11.42 20.70 11.61
C ILE A 57 12.73 21.27 12.12
N TYR A 58 12.64 22.38 12.82
CA TYR A 58 13.78 23.02 13.48
C TYR A 58 13.54 23.00 14.98
N TYR A 59 14.45 22.37 15.71
CA TYR A 59 14.39 22.31 17.16
C TYR A 59 15.75 22.65 17.75
N LYS A 60 15.80 23.65 18.63
CA LYS A 60 17.04 24.30 19.06
C LYS A 60 17.86 24.70 17.81
N ASP A 61 19.13 24.47 17.77
CA ASP A 61 20.00 24.79 16.62
C ASP A 61 20.15 23.63 15.62
N THR A 62 19.20 22.69 15.61
CA THR A 62 19.26 21.47 14.78
C THR A 62 18.08 21.40 13.79
N LYS A 63 18.39 21.06 12.54
CA LYS A 63 17.42 20.66 11.53
C LYS A 63 17.17 19.17 11.64
N ILE A 64 15.94 18.75 11.83
CA ILE A 64 15.54 17.34 11.87
C ILE A 64 14.72 17.07 10.60
N ASN A 65 15.29 16.31 9.68
CA ASN A 65 14.58 15.80 8.52
C ASN A 65 13.80 14.55 8.94
N ILE A 66 12.53 14.52 8.63
CA ILE A 66 11.61 13.42 8.94
C ILE A 66 11.10 12.85 7.63
N VAL A 67 11.34 11.56 7.41
CA VAL A 67 10.80 10.84 6.26
C VAL A 67 9.69 9.91 6.74
N ASP A 68 8.47 10.21 6.32
CA ASP A 68 7.32 9.34 6.56
C ASP A 68 7.34 8.17 5.59
N THR A 69 7.21 6.94 6.10
CA THR A 69 7.32 5.71 5.30
C THR A 69 6.00 4.98 5.19
N PRO A 70 5.70 4.35 4.04
CA PRO A 70 4.58 3.42 3.94
C PRO A 70 4.73 2.28 4.96
N GLY A 71 3.61 1.86 5.55
CA GLY A 71 3.60 0.74 6.51
C GLY A 71 3.32 -0.62 5.85
N HIS A 72 2.80 -0.67 4.64
CA HIS A 72 2.36 -1.90 4.00
C HIS A 72 3.49 -2.61 3.22
N ALA A 73 3.50 -3.95 3.27
CA ALA A 73 4.54 -4.78 2.65
C ALA A 73 4.68 -4.60 1.13
N ASP A 74 3.60 -4.27 0.41
CA ASP A 74 3.62 -3.99 -1.03
C ASP A 74 4.50 -2.78 -1.41
N PHE A 75 4.83 -1.93 -0.43
CA PHE A 75 5.73 -0.78 -0.56
C PHE A 75 7.11 -1.01 0.05
N GLY A 76 7.49 -2.28 0.31
CA GLY A 76 8.72 -2.65 1.02
C GLY A 76 9.99 -2.03 0.43
N SER A 77 10.10 -1.91 -0.88
CA SER A 77 11.25 -1.27 -1.52
C SER A 77 11.28 0.26 -1.32
N GLU A 78 10.13 0.92 -1.12
CA GLU A 78 10.13 2.34 -0.73
C GLU A 78 10.68 2.50 0.68
N VAL A 79 10.29 1.61 1.57
CA VAL A 79 10.81 1.56 2.93
C VAL A 79 12.33 1.37 2.93
N GLU A 80 12.86 0.37 2.21
CA GLU A 80 14.30 0.12 2.17
C GLU A 80 15.10 1.31 1.62
N ARG A 81 14.59 1.99 0.59
CA ARG A 81 15.22 3.20 0.04
C ARG A 81 15.29 4.33 1.04
N VAL A 82 14.20 4.56 1.77
CA VAL A 82 14.14 5.58 2.81
C VAL A 82 15.10 5.25 3.96
N LEU A 83 15.12 3.99 4.42
CA LEU A 83 16.00 3.56 5.51
C LEU A 83 17.48 3.76 5.20
N ARG A 84 17.90 3.64 3.94
CA ARG A 84 19.28 3.96 3.51
C ARG A 84 19.60 5.45 3.54
N ALA A 85 18.57 6.30 3.48
CA ALA A 85 18.74 7.76 3.46
C ALA A 85 18.64 8.42 4.84
N VAL A 86 18.45 7.65 5.92
CA VAL A 86 18.30 8.17 7.28
C VAL A 86 19.38 7.62 8.23
N ASP A 87 19.51 8.23 9.41
CA ASP A 87 20.51 7.87 10.40
C ASP A 87 19.90 7.05 11.56
N SER A 88 18.59 7.11 11.74
CA SER A 88 17.83 6.35 12.74
C SER A 88 16.36 6.26 12.36
N VAL A 89 15.61 5.44 13.09
CA VAL A 89 14.16 5.28 12.91
C VAL A 89 13.42 5.49 14.23
N LEU A 90 12.24 6.10 14.16
CA LEU A 90 11.27 6.11 15.25
C LEU A 90 10.29 4.95 15.03
N LEU A 91 10.35 3.95 15.88
CA LEU A 91 9.42 2.83 15.90
C LEU A 91 8.21 3.20 16.75
N LEU A 92 7.08 3.48 16.10
CA LEU A 92 5.84 3.86 16.77
C LEU A 92 4.95 2.64 16.98
N VAL A 93 4.59 2.36 18.23
CA VAL A 93 3.77 1.21 18.62
C VAL A 93 2.59 1.68 19.47
N ASP A 94 1.39 1.15 19.20
CA ASP A 94 0.20 1.40 20.02
C ASP A 94 0.31 0.67 21.36
N SER A 95 0.07 1.36 22.45
CA SER A 95 0.20 0.83 23.82
C SER A 95 -0.84 -0.25 24.19
N ALA A 96 -1.91 -0.38 23.43
CA ALA A 96 -2.93 -1.42 23.64
C ALA A 96 -2.71 -2.64 22.73
N GLU A 97 -2.29 -2.40 21.47
CA GLU A 97 -2.17 -3.45 20.45
C GLU A 97 -0.81 -4.14 20.44
N GLY A 98 0.27 -3.42 20.81
CA GLY A 98 1.63 -3.95 20.74
C GLY A 98 2.22 -3.99 19.32
N PRO A 99 3.36 -4.69 19.13
CA PRO A 99 4.04 -4.77 17.85
C PRO A 99 3.32 -5.70 16.87
N MET A 100 2.81 -5.14 15.77
CA MET A 100 2.02 -5.83 14.74
C MET A 100 2.89 -6.37 13.59
N PRO A 101 2.42 -7.36 12.79
CA PRO A 101 3.23 -8.03 11.78
C PRO A 101 3.91 -7.13 10.75
N GLN A 102 3.27 -6.05 10.31
CA GLN A 102 3.87 -5.11 9.35
C GLN A 102 5.10 -4.38 9.93
N THR A 103 5.07 -4.09 11.22
CA THR A 103 6.19 -3.46 11.95
C THR A 103 7.45 -4.32 11.90
N ARG A 104 7.29 -5.66 11.96
CA ARG A 104 8.42 -6.62 11.93
C ARG A 104 9.31 -6.47 10.69
N PHE A 105 8.69 -6.31 9.51
CA PHE A 105 9.45 -6.19 8.26
C PHE A 105 10.33 -4.93 8.27
N VAL A 106 9.74 -3.78 8.57
CA VAL A 106 10.45 -2.51 8.54
C VAL A 106 11.53 -2.46 9.62
N LEU A 107 11.22 -2.97 10.82
CA LEU A 107 12.19 -3.06 11.91
C LEU A 107 13.35 -3.99 11.53
N LYS A 108 13.08 -5.19 10.98
CA LYS A 108 14.12 -6.11 10.52
C LYS A 108 15.07 -5.43 9.53
N LYS A 109 14.55 -4.72 8.53
CA LYS A 109 15.36 -3.98 7.57
C LYS A 109 16.18 -2.87 8.22
N SER A 110 15.61 -2.18 9.19
CA SER A 110 16.35 -1.16 9.96
C SER A 110 17.52 -1.76 10.72
N LEU A 111 17.32 -2.90 11.39
CA LEU A 111 18.37 -3.62 12.13
C LEU A 111 19.45 -4.17 11.21
N GLU A 112 19.08 -4.76 10.06
CA GLU A 112 20.03 -5.25 9.04
C GLU A 112 20.93 -4.12 8.49
N LEU A 113 20.41 -2.88 8.39
CA LEU A 113 21.16 -1.69 7.98
C LEU A 113 22.00 -1.08 9.11
N GLY A 114 21.97 -1.66 10.31
CA GLY A 114 22.72 -1.18 11.46
C GLY A 114 22.13 0.05 12.14
N LEU A 115 20.88 0.44 11.79
CA LEU A 115 20.22 1.57 12.44
C LEU A 115 19.86 1.23 13.89
N LYS A 116 19.92 2.25 14.76
CA LYS A 116 19.50 2.15 16.16
C LYS A 116 18.12 2.79 16.31
N PRO A 117 17.05 1.99 16.48
CA PRO A 117 15.69 2.52 16.60
C PRO A 117 15.48 3.22 17.95
N ILE A 118 14.66 4.28 17.94
CA ILE A 118 14.04 4.87 19.13
C ILE A 118 12.60 4.37 19.16
N VAL A 119 12.17 3.80 20.27
CA VAL A 119 10.81 3.28 20.44
C VAL A 119 9.90 4.36 20.98
N VAL A 120 8.73 4.54 20.37
CA VAL A 120 7.69 5.45 20.84
C VAL A 120 6.42 4.64 21.10
N ILE A 121 6.08 4.43 22.37
CA ILE A 121 4.83 3.78 22.79
C ILE A 121 3.74 4.84 22.84
N ASN A 122 2.84 4.81 21.86
CA ASN A 122 1.82 5.84 21.63
C ASN A 122 0.46 5.42 22.17
N LYS A 123 -0.44 6.38 22.30
CA LYS A 123 -1.82 6.22 22.76
C LYS A 123 -1.92 5.65 24.18
N ILE A 124 -1.01 6.06 25.05
CA ILE A 124 -0.99 5.64 26.47
C ILE A 124 -2.23 6.10 27.25
N ASP A 125 -3.06 6.96 26.66
CA ASP A 125 -4.35 7.43 27.16
C ASP A 125 -5.51 6.46 26.92
N LYS A 126 -5.32 5.39 26.12
CA LYS A 126 -6.37 4.39 25.89
C LYS A 126 -6.66 3.59 27.17
N PRO A 127 -7.94 3.22 27.43
CA PRO A 127 -8.31 2.40 28.60
C PRO A 127 -7.64 1.02 28.64
N ALA A 128 -7.36 0.43 27.46
CA ALA A 128 -6.69 -0.86 27.31
C ALA A 128 -5.16 -0.75 27.18
N SER A 129 -4.60 0.42 27.50
CA SER A 129 -3.15 0.67 27.39
C SER A 129 -2.37 -0.12 28.44
N ASP A 130 -1.35 -0.86 27.98
CA ASP A 130 -0.38 -1.55 28.83
C ASP A 130 1.04 -1.33 28.27
N PRO A 131 1.67 -0.19 28.54
CA PRO A 131 2.99 0.13 28.03
C PRO A 131 4.10 -0.77 28.51
N HIS A 132 3.97 -1.39 29.70
CA HIS A 132 4.95 -2.33 30.23
C HIS A 132 4.98 -3.62 29.42
N ARG A 133 3.81 -4.22 29.21
CA ARG A 133 3.65 -5.39 28.34
C ARG A 133 4.18 -5.12 26.94
N VAL A 134 3.78 -4.00 26.35
CA VAL A 134 4.22 -3.62 24.99
C VAL A 134 5.71 -3.41 24.90
N HIS A 135 6.36 -2.85 25.93
CA HIS A 135 7.82 -2.71 25.98
C HIS A 135 8.52 -4.07 25.94
N GLU A 136 8.06 -5.04 26.75
CA GLU A 136 8.60 -6.40 26.76
C GLU A 136 8.39 -7.11 25.42
N GLU A 137 7.22 -7.00 24.82
CA GLU A 137 6.94 -7.55 23.48
C GLU A 137 7.83 -6.96 22.39
N ILE A 138 8.14 -5.67 22.46
CA ILE A 138 9.09 -5.03 21.55
C ILE A 138 10.50 -5.56 21.77
N LEU A 139 10.92 -5.73 23.00
CA LEU A 139 12.25 -6.27 23.32
C LEU A 139 12.38 -7.72 22.81
N GLU A 140 11.37 -8.57 23.05
CA GLU A 140 11.30 -9.91 22.46
C GLU A 140 11.43 -9.85 20.93
N LEU A 141 10.68 -8.94 20.28
CA LEU A 141 10.72 -8.77 18.84
C LEU A 141 12.13 -8.38 18.33
N PHE A 142 12.83 -7.51 19.03
CA PHE A 142 14.21 -7.15 18.65
C PHE A 142 15.13 -8.37 18.66
N PHE A 143 15.07 -9.21 19.70
CA PHE A 143 15.86 -10.44 19.78
C PHE A 143 15.46 -11.44 18.69
N GLU A 144 14.18 -11.66 18.43
CA GLU A 144 13.70 -12.52 17.35
C GLU A 144 14.22 -12.07 15.97
N LEU A 145 14.36 -10.77 15.76
CA LEU A 145 14.83 -10.20 14.51
C LEU A 145 16.36 -10.13 14.41
N GLY A 146 17.09 -10.60 15.43
CA GLY A 146 18.54 -10.67 15.43
C GLY A 146 19.23 -9.35 15.76
N ALA A 147 18.60 -8.48 16.55
CA ALA A 147 19.22 -7.26 17.05
C ALA A 147 20.46 -7.57 17.88
N ASN A 148 21.51 -6.77 17.72
CA ASN A 148 22.68 -6.82 18.59
C ASN A 148 22.40 -6.11 19.93
N GLU A 149 23.31 -6.25 20.91
CA GLU A 149 23.15 -5.67 22.25
C GLU A 149 22.93 -4.14 22.22
N GLU A 150 23.61 -3.42 21.31
CA GLU A 150 23.46 -1.97 21.17
C GLU A 150 22.09 -1.58 20.62
N GLN A 151 21.53 -2.39 19.72
CA GLN A 151 20.21 -2.17 19.13
C GLN A 151 19.10 -2.58 20.10
N ALA A 152 19.30 -3.65 20.88
CA ALA A 152 18.35 -4.09 21.91
C ALA A 152 18.30 -3.14 23.12
N ASN A 153 19.33 -2.32 23.34
CA ASN A 153 19.34 -1.26 24.36
C ASN A 153 18.76 0.05 23.78
N PHE A 154 17.53 -0.02 23.28
CA PHE A 154 16.85 1.12 22.71
C PHE A 154 16.25 2.05 23.76
N GLU A 155 16.12 3.33 23.42
CA GLU A 155 15.38 4.31 24.24
C GLU A 155 13.88 4.21 23.98
N THR A 156 13.09 4.31 25.05
CA THR A 156 11.63 4.33 24.97
C THR A 156 11.07 5.69 25.39
N VAL A 157 10.20 6.22 24.57
CA VAL A 157 9.42 7.44 24.84
C VAL A 157 7.93 7.09 24.82
N TYR A 158 7.19 7.62 25.77
CA TYR A 158 5.74 7.42 25.87
C TYR A 158 5.04 8.64 25.28
N ALA A 159 3.96 8.45 24.50
CA ALA A 159 3.31 9.55 23.80
C ALA A 159 1.77 9.47 23.79
N ILE A 160 1.18 10.66 23.70
CA ILE A 160 -0.22 10.86 23.32
C ILE A 160 -0.19 11.74 22.06
N GLY A 161 0.04 11.12 20.91
CA GLY A 161 0.29 11.83 19.66
C GLY A 161 -0.83 12.79 19.26
N ARG A 162 -2.10 12.44 19.52
CA ARG A 162 -3.24 13.32 19.23
C ARG A 162 -3.26 14.63 20.06
N GLU A 163 -2.68 14.61 21.25
CA GLU A 163 -2.59 15.75 22.15
C GLU A 163 -1.24 16.48 22.01
N GLY A 164 -0.31 15.89 21.25
CA GLY A 164 1.03 16.44 21.07
C GLY A 164 1.88 16.38 22.34
N LEU A 165 1.74 15.31 23.13
CA LEU A 165 2.45 15.10 24.38
C LEU A 165 3.42 13.94 24.30
N ALA A 166 4.61 14.09 24.92
CA ALA A 166 5.58 13.02 25.08
C ALA A 166 6.20 13.01 26.48
N PHE A 167 6.65 11.83 26.92
CA PHE A 167 7.21 11.61 28.25
C PHE A 167 8.39 10.65 28.15
N ARG A 168 9.52 10.94 28.82
CA ARG A 168 10.67 10.02 28.91
C ARG A 168 10.40 8.84 29.86
N ASN A 169 9.61 9.07 30.90
CA ASN A 169 9.21 8.02 31.83
C ASN A 169 7.70 7.86 31.76
N TYR A 170 7.22 6.61 31.90
CA TYR A 170 5.78 6.37 31.96
C TYR A 170 5.16 7.18 33.12
N PRO A 171 4.19 8.04 32.86
CA PRO A 171 3.56 8.84 33.91
C PRO A 171 2.83 7.92 34.89
N THR A 172 3.33 7.83 36.11
CA THR A 172 2.73 7.02 37.19
C THR A 172 1.38 7.63 37.57
N PRO A 173 0.29 6.86 37.61
CA PRO A 173 -0.99 7.36 38.12
C PRO A 173 -0.82 7.79 39.57
N THR A 174 -0.98 9.07 39.87
CA THR A 174 -1.13 9.52 41.26
C THR A 174 -2.49 9.04 41.74
N LEU A 175 -2.50 8.07 42.67
CA LEU A 175 -3.73 7.59 43.31
C LEU A 175 -4.46 8.78 43.96
N PRO A 176 -5.72 9.09 43.58
CA PRO A 176 -6.51 10.04 44.34
C PRO A 176 -6.79 9.45 45.74
N LYS A 177 -6.55 10.24 46.77
CA LYS A 177 -7.05 9.91 48.12
C LYS A 177 -8.58 10.06 48.14
N GLY A 178 -9.32 8.98 47.89
CA GLY A 178 -10.79 9.00 47.98
C GLY A 178 -11.44 7.94 47.08
N GLU A 179 -12.32 7.16 47.62
CA GLU A 179 -13.09 6.09 46.98
C GLU A 179 -13.96 6.62 45.83
N GLY A 180 -13.91 5.95 44.66
CA GLY A 180 -14.92 5.99 43.61
C GLY A 180 -14.62 7.01 42.50
N GLU A 181 -13.80 6.59 41.57
CA GLU A 181 -13.88 6.84 40.11
C GLU A 181 -12.57 6.41 39.47
N ILE A 182 -12.54 5.19 38.98
CA ILE A 182 -11.49 4.71 38.08
C ILE A 182 -11.92 5.21 36.70
N HIS A 183 -11.23 6.15 36.12
CA HIS A 183 -11.09 6.40 34.67
C HIS A 183 -10.69 7.85 34.36
N SER A 184 -9.47 8.19 34.72
CA SER A 184 -8.67 9.18 33.96
C SER A 184 -7.25 9.03 34.47
N LEU A 185 -6.28 8.90 33.58
CA LEU A 185 -4.89 9.21 33.93
C LEU A 185 -4.92 10.56 34.64
N PRO A 186 -4.55 10.65 35.93
CA PRO A 186 -4.41 11.96 36.53
C PRO A 186 -3.24 12.63 35.81
N LEU A 187 -3.53 13.46 34.84
CA LEU A 187 -2.66 14.53 34.43
C LEU A 187 -2.46 15.39 35.68
N GLY A 188 -1.62 14.90 36.60
CA GLY A 188 -1.25 15.56 37.82
C GLY A 188 -0.63 16.88 37.48
N GLY A 189 -1.37 17.94 37.78
CA GLY A 189 -0.93 19.30 37.57
C GLY A 189 -1.06 19.72 36.12
N ARG A 190 -2.12 20.42 35.75
CA ARG A 190 -2.13 21.42 34.72
C ARG A 190 -1.15 22.55 35.10
N GLU A 191 0.12 22.21 35.27
CA GLU A 191 1.21 23.14 35.08
C GLU A 191 1.59 23.08 33.60
N ARG A 192 0.93 23.96 32.84
CA ARG A 192 1.33 24.56 31.58
C ARG A 192 2.30 23.76 30.73
N GLY A 193 1.76 23.03 29.70
CA GLY A 193 2.51 22.83 28.49
C GLY A 193 3.37 21.58 28.46
N GLY A 194 2.79 20.40 28.62
CA GLY A 194 3.40 19.22 28.04
C GLY A 194 3.43 19.39 26.52
N ASP A 195 4.56 19.05 25.90
CA ASP A 195 4.77 19.11 24.47
C ASP A 195 5.56 17.88 24.00
N LEU A 196 6.00 17.87 22.76
CA LEU A 196 6.84 16.82 22.21
C LEU A 196 8.35 17.03 22.45
N SER A 197 8.76 18.04 23.21
CA SER A 197 10.17 18.31 23.52
C SER A 197 10.91 17.10 24.10
N PRO A 198 10.32 16.26 25.00
CA PRO A 198 11.00 15.06 25.49
C PRO A 198 11.39 14.09 24.37
N LEU A 199 10.54 13.90 23.35
CA LEU A 199 10.86 13.08 22.18
C LEU A 199 11.97 13.74 21.34
N LEU A 200 11.87 15.03 21.10
CA LEU A 200 12.86 15.79 20.33
C LEU A 200 14.24 15.79 21.02
N ASP A 201 14.27 15.89 22.35
CA ASP A 201 15.52 15.80 23.12
C ASP A 201 16.15 14.41 23.01
N VAL A 202 15.37 13.32 23.07
CA VAL A 202 15.87 11.96 22.83
C VAL A 202 16.43 11.81 21.41
N ILE A 203 15.77 12.39 20.41
CA ILE A 203 16.27 12.40 19.03
C ILE A 203 17.64 13.09 18.96
N LEU A 204 17.80 14.27 19.60
CA LEU A 204 19.09 14.96 19.60
C LEU A 204 20.19 14.21 20.35
N GLU A 205 19.85 13.47 21.40
CA GLU A 205 20.79 12.70 22.22
C GLU A 205 21.24 11.39 21.54
N LYS A 206 20.31 10.69 20.87
CA LYS A 206 20.53 9.29 20.41
C LYS A 206 20.76 9.17 18.91
N VAL A 207 20.17 10.03 18.09
CA VAL A 207 20.42 10.02 16.65
C VAL A 207 21.76 10.69 16.39
N PRO A 208 22.72 10.02 15.73
CA PRO A 208 23.98 10.65 15.40
C PRO A 208 23.78 11.86 14.49
N PRO A 209 24.63 12.92 14.60
CA PRO A 209 24.62 13.98 13.61
C PRO A 209 24.92 13.41 12.24
N ALA A 210 24.18 13.84 11.23
CA ALA A 210 24.50 13.48 9.86
C ALA A 210 25.95 13.87 9.58
N SER A 211 26.74 12.96 9.00
CA SER A 211 28.18 13.17 8.80
C SER A 211 28.41 14.42 7.94
N VAL A 212 28.95 15.46 8.56
CA VAL A 212 29.17 16.74 7.88
C VAL A 212 30.61 16.77 7.34
N ASN A 213 30.79 16.42 6.07
CA ASN A 213 32.05 16.64 5.35
C ASN A 213 31.85 17.77 4.32
N GLU A 214 31.70 18.99 4.82
CA GLU A 214 31.46 20.16 3.97
C GLU A 214 32.60 20.46 2.98
N ASN A 215 33.84 20.08 3.33
CA ASN A 215 35.03 20.34 2.53
C ASN A 215 35.37 19.19 1.57
N GLY A 216 34.61 18.12 1.59
CA GLY A 216 34.77 17.01 0.67
C GLY A 216 34.21 17.32 -0.71
N LYS A 217 34.62 16.55 -1.71
CA LYS A 217 33.96 16.59 -3.03
C LYS A 217 32.48 16.18 -2.90
N MET A 218 31.62 16.89 -3.60
CA MET A 218 30.17 16.66 -3.54
C MET A 218 29.79 15.25 -4.00
N SER A 219 29.07 14.54 -3.13
CA SER A 219 28.37 13.30 -3.45
C SER A 219 27.00 13.26 -2.80
N ALA A 220 26.00 12.85 -3.57
CA ALA A 220 24.64 12.66 -3.09
C ALA A 220 24.01 11.43 -3.77
N GLN A 221 23.01 10.83 -3.16
CA GLN A 221 22.30 9.69 -3.72
C GLN A 221 20.79 9.95 -3.75
N VAL A 222 20.19 9.62 -4.88
CA VAL A 222 18.75 9.72 -5.10
C VAL A 222 18.06 8.52 -4.46
N PHE A 223 17.09 8.76 -3.57
CA PHE A 223 16.32 7.69 -2.94
C PHE A 223 14.81 7.77 -3.22
N ASN A 224 14.31 8.92 -3.70
CA ASN A 224 12.90 9.06 -4.08
C ASN A 224 12.74 9.98 -5.29
N LEU A 225 11.61 9.88 -5.99
CA LEU A 225 11.28 10.71 -7.15
C LEU A 225 10.03 11.54 -6.89
N GLY A 226 9.92 12.65 -7.60
CA GLY A 226 8.75 13.48 -7.66
C GLY A 226 8.51 13.98 -9.08
N TYR A 227 7.36 14.58 -9.30
CA TYR A 227 7.02 15.18 -10.59
C TYR A 227 6.34 16.53 -10.38
N ASP A 228 6.68 17.48 -11.23
CA ASP A 228 6.03 18.78 -11.32
C ASP A 228 5.72 19.08 -12.78
N ASN A 229 4.55 19.65 -13.07
CA ASN A 229 4.13 19.90 -14.46
C ASN A 229 5.02 20.90 -15.20
N PHE A 230 5.77 21.76 -14.48
CA PHE A 230 6.66 22.77 -15.07
C PHE A 230 8.13 22.36 -15.00
N LEU A 231 8.54 21.70 -13.92
CA LEU A 231 9.93 21.30 -13.69
C LEU A 231 10.23 19.87 -14.20
N GLY A 232 9.20 19.11 -14.54
CA GLY A 232 9.32 17.71 -14.95
C GLY A 232 9.66 16.80 -13.78
N ARG A 233 10.45 15.75 -14.04
CA ARG A 233 10.92 14.81 -13.03
C ARG A 233 11.85 15.49 -12.05
N MET A 234 11.63 15.25 -10.78
CA MET A 234 12.45 15.75 -9.66
C MET A 234 12.97 14.57 -8.84
N ALA A 235 14.09 14.76 -8.18
CA ALA A 235 14.68 13.74 -7.32
C ALA A 235 14.84 14.24 -5.89
N VAL A 236 14.49 13.39 -4.93
CA VAL A 236 14.84 13.58 -3.52
C VAL A 236 16.15 12.84 -3.28
N ALA A 237 17.16 13.58 -2.83
CA ALA A 237 18.49 13.05 -2.61
C ALA A 237 19.04 13.42 -1.23
N ARG A 238 19.81 12.51 -0.63
CA ARG A 238 20.63 12.77 0.55
C ARG A 238 22.04 13.16 0.10
N ILE A 239 22.56 14.24 0.64
CA ILE A 239 23.93 14.70 0.42
C ILE A 239 24.83 14.01 1.44
N TYR A 240 25.81 13.22 0.97
CA TYR A 240 26.74 12.50 1.85
C TYR A 240 28.05 13.26 2.07
N SER A 241 28.48 14.06 1.10
CA SER A 241 29.72 14.85 1.18
C SER A 241 29.62 16.12 0.37
N GLY A 242 30.36 17.15 0.74
CA GLY A 242 30.47 18.41 0.02
C GLY A 242 29.21 19.28 0.08
N LYS A 243 29.02 20.07 -0.96
CA LYS A 243 27.95 21.06 -1.07
C LYS A 243 27.32 21.01 -2.47
N ILE A 244 26.00 20.93 -2.52
CA ILE A 244 25.23 21.05 -3.76
C ILE A 244 24.87 22.52 -4.01
N LEU A 245 25.01 22.96 -5.26
CA LEU A 245 24.65 24.32 -5.69
C LEU A 245 23.58 24.27 -6.78
N SER A 246 22.61 25.17 -6.71
CA SER A 246 21.68 25.42 -7.81
C SER A 246 22.44 25.94 -9.02
N GLY A 247 22.06 25.50 -10.23
CA GLY A 247 22.75 25.89 -11.48
C GLY A 247 24.02 25.10 -11.79
N SER A 248 24.53 24.25 -10.89
CA SER A 248 25.78 23.52 -11.10
C SER A 248 25.65 22.39 -12.12
N GLN A 249 26.76 22.11 -12.81
CA GLN A 249 26.93 20.89 -13.61
C GLN A 249 27.44 19.77 -12.71
N ILE A 250 26.92 18.57 -12.92
CA ILE A 250 27.27 17.39 -12.13
C ILE A 250 27.39 16.17 -13.03
N PHE A 251 28.02 15.13 -12.52
CA PHE A 251 28.00 13.80 -13.09
C PHE A 251 26.94 12.96 -12.37
N VAL A 252 26.17 12.22 -13.15
CA VAL A 252 25.17 11.25 -12.67
C VAL A 252 25.68 9.87 -13.00
N LYS A 253 25.88 9.04 -11.96
CA LYS A 253 26.40 7.68 -12.07
C LYS A 253 25.34 6.67 -11.71
N GLY A 254 25.05 5.77 -12.60
CA GLY A 254 24.09 4.68 -12.44
C GLY A 254 24.60 3.39 -13.08
N GLU A 255 23.77 2.37 -13.11
CA GLU A 255 24.10 1.06 -13.71
C GLU A 255 24.47 1.16 -15.21
N ASN A 256 23.86 2.11 -15.91
CA ASN A 256 24.06 2.33 -17.35
C ASN A 256 25.29 3.23 -17.68
N GLY A 257 26.12 3.52 -16.67
CA GLY A 257 27.33 4.34 -16.83
C GLY A 257 27.22 5.74 -16.23
N THR A 258 28.11 6.62 -16.68
CA THR A 258 28.21 8.02 -16.21
C THR A 258 27.71 8.97 -17.28
N ARG A 259 26.87 9.93 -16.90
CA ARG A 259 26.40 11.01 -17.76
C ARG A 259 26.49 12.36 -17.07
N LYS A 260 26.51 13.43 -17.86
CA LYS A 260 26.48 14.80 -17.33
C LYS A 260 25.03 15.24 -17.11
N GLY A 261 24.79 15.96 -16.03
CA GLY A 261 23.52 16.58 -15.69
C GLY A 261 23.72 18.02 -15.23
N LYS A 262 22.63 18.78 -15.18
CA LYS A 262 22.63 20.14 -14.63
C LYS A 262 21.47 20.28 -13.65
N ILE A 263 21.76 20.70 -12.43
CA ILE A 263 20.74 21.04 -11.44
C ILE A 263 20.21 22.43 -11.80
N THR A 264 18.96 22.53 -12.21
CA THR A 264 18.34 23.82 -12.55
C THR A 264 17.71 24.49 -11.33
N LYS A 265 17.14 23.69 -10.42
CA LYS A 265 16.51 24.16 -9.19
C LYS A 265 16.86 23.22 -8.04
N LEU A 266 17.05 23.81 -6.87
CA LEU A 266 17.32 23.11 -5.62
C LEU A 266 16.32 23.58 -4.55
N PHE A 267 15.73 22.64 -3.82
CA PHE A 267 14.78 22.94 -2.75
C PHE A 267 15.19 22.24 -1.47
N SER A 268 15.05 22.94 -0.36
CA SER A 268 15.10 22.39 1.00
C SER A 268 13.69 22.29 1.56
N PHE A 269 13.47 21.34 2.48
CA PHE A 269 12.18 21.18 3.14
C PHE A 269 12.09 22.13 4.37
N LYS A 270 10.92 22.74 4.56
CA LYS A 270 10.55 23.48 5.77
C LYS A 270 9.10 23.16 6.10
N GLY A 271 8.88 22.32 7.12
CA GLY A 271 7.60 21.64 7.23
C GLY A 271 7.34 20.81 5.97
N ILE A 272 6.13 20.83 5.46
CA ILE A 272 5.74 20.19 4.19
C ILE A 272 6.17 21.05 2.98
N ALA A 273 6.40 22.34 3.19
CA ALA A 273 6.69 23.28 2.10
C ALA A 273 8.10 23.06 1.52
N ARG A 274 8.21 23.23 0.22
CA ARG A 274 9.46 23.22 -0.52
C ARG A 274 9.95 24.65 -0.66
N LYS A 275 11.11 24.95 -0.09
CA LYS A 275 11.73 26.29 -0.20
C LYS A 275 12.91 26.21 -1.16
N GLU A 276 12.87 27.02 -2.22
CA GLU A 276 13.99 27.15 -3.14
C GLU A 276 15.21 27.70 -2.38
N THR A 277 16.38 27.12 -2.63
CA THR A 277 17.65 27.49 -2.02
C THR A 277 18.76 27.45 -3.06
N ASP A 278 19.76 28.32 -2.90
CA ASP A 278 20.93 28.37 -3.79
C ASP A 278 21.92 27.24 -3.48
N SER A 279 21.88 26.71 -2.25
CA SER A 279 22.84 25.69 -1.83
C SER A 279 22.33 24.85 -0.66
N ALA A 280 22.84 23.60 -0.58
CA ALA A 280 22.65 22.70 0.56
C ALA A 280 23.96 21.96 0.86
N ILE A 281 24.16 21.57 2.12
CA ILE A 281 25.38 20.97 2.65
C ILE A 281 25.23 19.48 2.90
N SER A 282 26.34 18.79 3.08
CA SER A 282 26.36 17.37 3.45
C SER A 282 25.52 17.10 4.69
N GLY A 283 24.85 15.94 4.71
CA GLY A 283 23.90 15.53 5.72
C GLY A 283 22.44 15.93 5.42
N ASP A 284 22.17 16.89 4.53
CA ASP A 284 20.81 17.34 4.24
C ASP A 284 20.09 16.45 3.21
N ILE A 285 18.77 16.45 3.32
CA ILE A 285 17.85 15.86 2.34
C ILE A 285 17.25 17.00 1.52
N VAL A 286 17.41 16.93 0.22
CA VAL A 286 17.02 17.98 -0.73
C VAL A 286 16.19 17.44 -1.86
N LEU A 287 15.40 18.31 -2.49
CA LEU A 287 14.71 18.04 -3.74
C LEU A 287 15.39 18.83 -4.86
N LEU A 288 15.72 18.18 -5.96
CA LEU A 288 16.40 18.78 -7.10
C LEU A 288 15.66 18.52 -8.40
N ALA A 289 15.76 19.45 -9.33
CA ALA A 289 15.21 19.39 -10.68
C ALA A 289 16.26 19.74 -11.73
N GLY A 290 16.01 19.36 -12.99
CA GLY A 290 16.86 19.69 -14.14
C GLY A 290 17.57 18.48 -14.77
N ILE A 291 17.34 17.26 -14.26
CA ILE A 291 17.88 16.02 -14.80
C ILE A 291 16.70 15.14 -15.20
N PRO A 292 16.24 15.20 -16.45
CA PRO A 292 14.98 14.55 -16.87
C PRO A 292 14.95 13.03 -16.73
N ASP A 293 16.08 12.38 -16.89
CA ASP A 293 16.28 10.93 -16.87
C ASP A 293 16.82 10.40 -15.53
N ILE A 294 16.75 11.22 -14.48
CA ILE A 294 17.24 10.83 -13.14
C ILE A 294 16.44 9.66 -12.58
N TYR A 295 17.15 8.74 -11.94
CA TYR A 295 16.55 7.54 -11.39
C TYR A 295 17.01 7.26 -9.95
N ILE A 296 16.28 6.40 -9.26
CA ILE A 296 16.59 6.01 -7.88
C ILE A 296 17.89 5.19 -7.82
N GLY A 297 18.67 5.41 -6.76
CA GLY A 297 19.96 4.74 -6.55
C GLY A 297 21.12 5.41 -7.27
N GLU A 298 20.86 6.34 -8.21
CA GLU A 298 21.92 7.07 -8.90
C GLU A 298 22.67 7.99 -7.95
N THR A 299 23.99 8.03 -8.15
CA THR A 299 24.90 8.91 -7.42
C THR A 299 25.14 10.19 -8.21
N LEU A 300 24.93 11.31 -7.57
CA LEU A 300 25.24 12.65 -8.06
C LEU A 300 26.58 13.07 -7.52
N CYS A 301 27.52 13.50 -8.37
CA CYS A 301 28.85 13.93 -7.96
C CYS A 301 29.36 15.09 -8.82
N GLU A 302 30.25 15.91 -8.25
CA GLU A 302 30.86 17.03 -8.94
C GLU A 302 32.01 16.63 -9.87
N ASP A 303 32.60 15.47 -9.60
CA ASP A 303 33.79 14.98 -10.28
C ASP A 303 33.58 13.52 -10.73
N GLU A 304 33.96 13.21 -11.95
CA GLU A 304 33.85 11.88 -12.53
C GLU A 304 34.71 10.83 -11.81
N SER A 305 35.73 11.23 -11.07
CA SER A 305 36.61 10.32 -10.30
C SER A 305 35.98 9.77 -9.02
N ILE A 306 34.86 10.36 -8.54
CA ILE A 306 34.20 9.91 -7.30
C ILE A 306 33.54 8.56 -7.56
N GLU A 307 33.79 7.57 -6.70
CA GLU A 307 33.13 6.28 -6.80
C GLU A 307 31.61 6.38 -6.53
N PRO A 308 30.78 5.63 -7.28
CA PRO A 308 29.35 5.62 -7.02
C PRO A 308 29.05 5.02 -5.64
N LEU A 309 28.05 5.57 -4.96
CA LEU A 309 27.53 5.01 -3.72
C LEU A 309 26.86 3.64 -3.98
N PRO A 310 26.78 2.76 -2.97
CA PRO A 310 26.16 1.45 -3.13
C PRO A 310 24.77 1.54 -3.76
N HIS A 311 24.53 0.72 -4.76
CA HIS A 311 23.26 0.73 -5.50
C HIS A 311 22.08 0.39 -4.58
N ILE A 312 20.97 1.08 -4.78
CA ILE A 312 19.71 0.77 -4.10
C ILE A 312 18.92 -0.17 -5.01
N ALA A 313 18.81 -1.44 -4.60
CA ALA A 313 18.04 -2.43 -5.35
C ALA A 313 16.55 -2.05 -5.37
N ILE A 314 15.93 -2.23 -6.52
CA ILE A 314 14.49 -2.04 -6.69
C ILE A 314 13.89 -3.42 -6.92
N ASP A 315 12.91 -3.79 -6.07
CA ASP A 315 12.22 -5.07 -6.20
C ASP A 315 11.53 -5.18 -7.58
N GLU A 316 11.66 -6.34 -8.16
CA GLU A 316 10.99 -6.64 -9.43
C GLU A 316 9.48 -6.78 -9.25
N PRO A 317 8.69 -6.43 -10.28
CA PRO A 317 7.26 -6.70 -10.27
C PRO A 317 6.95 -8.20 -10.15
N THR A 318 5.88 -8.53 -9.43
CA THR A 318 5.42 -9.91 -9.23
C THR A 318 4.12 -10.23 -9.97
N LEU A 319 3.33 -9.20 -10.26
CA LEU A 319 2.02 -9.31 -10.89
C LEU A 319 1.98 -8.53 -12.21
N SER A 320 1.15 -8.99 -13.12
CA SER A 320 0.81 -8.26 -14.34
C SER A 320 -0.68 -8.34 -14.63
N LEU A 321 -1.23 -7.29 -15.21
CA LEU A 321 -2.61 -7.27 -15.71
C LEU A 321 -2.72 -6.34 -16.91
N ASN A 322 -3.77 -6.54 -17.71
CA ASN A 322 -4.01 -5.74 -18.88
C ASN A 322 -4.96 -4.59 -18.55
N PHE A 323 -4.57 -3.37 -18.91
CA PHE A 323 -5.41 -2.17 -18.85
C PHE A 323 -5.99 -1.91 -20.25
N LEU A 324 -7.29 -1.79 -20.33
CA LEU A 324 -8.03 -1.61 -21.57
C LEU A 324 -8.98 -0.42 -21.44
N VAL A 325 -9.33 0.15 -22.59
CA VAL A 325 -10.46 1.07 -22.65
C VAL A 325 -11.75 0.31 -22.33
N ASN A 326 -12.65 0.92 -21.58
CA ASN A 326 -13.98 0.35 -21.34
C ASN A 326 -14.79 0.30 -22.65
N ASP A 327 -15.20 -0.88 -23.04
CA ASP A 327 -16.04 -1.16 -24.21
C ASP A 327 -17.37 -1.81 -23.82
N SER A 328 -17.78 -1.69 -22.55
CA SER A 328 -19.07 -2.17 -22.06
C SER A 328 -20.23 -1.39 -22.68
N PRO A 329 -21.47 -1.91 -22.63
CA PRO A 329 -22.64 -1.17 -23.06
C PRO A 329 -22.91 0.14 -22.30
N PHE A 330 -22.23 0.35 -21.18
CA PHE A 330 -22.30 1.59 -20.39
C PHE A 330 -21.09 2.51 -20.58
N ALA A 331 -20.17 2.16 -21.48
CA ALA A 331 -18.96 2.94 -21.75
C ALA A 331 -19.28 4.40 -22.13
N GLY A 332 -18.48 5.34 -21.59
CA GLY A 332 -18.60 6.78 -21.87
C GLY A 332 -19.73 7.49 -21.15
N ARG A 333 -20.47 6.82 -20.25
CA ARG A 333 -21.56 7.47 -19.51
C ARG A 333 -21.08 8.29 -18.31
N GLU A 334 -19.95 7.96 -17.73
CA GLU A 334 -19.54 8.45 -16.42
C GLU A 334 -18.15 9.05 -16.41
N GLY A 335 -17.22 8.52 -17.24
CA GLY A 335 -15.83 8.97 -17.30
C GLY A 335 -15.64 10.20 -18.18
N LYS A 336 -14.66 11.04 -17.79
CA LYS A 336 -14.17 12.15 -18.62
C LYS A 336 -13.07 11.67 -19.60
N PHE A 337 -12.27 10.69 -19.17
CA PHE A 337 -11.16 10.15 -19.92
C PHE A 337 -11.47 8.70 -20.30
N VAL A 338 -11.77 8.49 -21.58
CA VAL A 338 -12.33 7.22 -22.09
C VAL A 338 -11.56 6.67 -23.30
N THR A 339 -10.41 7.27 -23.66
CA THR A 339 -9.66 6.88 -24.85
C THR A 339 -8.34 6.21 -24.49
N SER A 340 -7.83 5.32 -25.37
CA SER A 340 -6.55 4.65 -25.20
C SER A 340 -5.37 5.62 -25.12
N ARG A 341 -5.44 6.75 -25.86
CA ARG A 341 -4.42 7.79 -25.82
C ARG A 341 -4.33 8.43 -24.43
N GLN A 342 -5.47 8.81 -23.84
CA GLN A 342 -5.51 9.40 -22.50
C GLN A 342 -5.02 8.41 -21.44
N LEU A 343 -5.40 7.13 -21.57
CA LEU A 343 -4.93 6.07 -20.69
C LEU A 343 -3.41 5.91 -20.77
N LYS A 344 -2.84 5.91 -21.99
CA LYS A 344 -1.40 5.86 -22.23
C LYS A 344 -0.67 7.04 -21.58
N GLU A 345 -1.09 8.27 -21.88
CA GLU A 345 -0.51 9.50 -21.33
C GLU A 345 -0.52 9.50 -19.79
N ARG A 346 -1.59 8.97 -19.20
CA ARG A 346 -1.67 8.88 -17.73
C ARG A 346 -0.72 7.83 -17.16
N LEU A 347 -0.59 6.67 -17.81
CA LEU A 347 0.34 5.62 -17.40
C LEU A 347 1.80 6.06 -17.58
N GLU A 348 2.12 6.77 -18.66
CA GLU A 348 3.45 7.38 -18.87
C GLU A 348 3.78 8.36 -17.74
N LYS A 349 2.83 9.20 -17.33
CA LYS A 349 3.00 10.11 -16.20
C LYS A 349 3.21 9.37 -14.86
N GLU A 350 2.54 8.25 -14.65
CA GLU A 350 2.74 7.44 -13.45
C GLU A 350 4.16 6.89 -13.37
N LEU A 351 4.75 6.46 -14.50
CA LEU A 351 6.12 5.94 -14.57
C LEU A 351 7.20 6.99 -14.22
N GLU A 352 6.85 8.29 -14.24
CA GLU A 352 7.78 9.35 -13.80
C GLU A 352 8.07 9.30 -12.30
N ILE A 353 7.12 8.79 -11.50
CA ILE A 353 7.17 8.79 -10.03
C ILE A 353 7.26 7.37 -9.49
N ASN A 354 6.48 6.46 -10.05
CA ASN A 354 6.27 5.12 -9.52
C ASN A 354 7.28 4.13 -10.10
N VAL A 355 8.38 3.95 -9.42
CA VAL A 355 9.50 3.10 -9.85
C VAL A 355 9.19 1.60 -9.74
N GLY A 356 8.19 1.24 -8.93
CA GLY A 356 7.72 -0.14 -8.79
C GLY A 356 6.78 -0.60 -9.88
N LEU A 357 6.41 0.30 -10.77
CA LEU A 357 5.52 0.04 -11.89
C LEU A 357 6.32 -0.11 -13.18
N LYS A 358 5.90 -1.04 -14.02
CA LYS A 358 6.41 -1.16 -15.40
C LYS A 358 5.21 -1.29 -16.34
N VAL A 359 5.26 -0.64 -17.48
CA VAL A 359 4.18 -0.72 -18.48
C VAL A 359 4.78 -1.06 -19.84
N ASP A 360 4.19 -2.05 -20.48
CA ASP A 360 4.49 -2.38 -21.87
C ASP A 360 3.45 -1.74 -22.79
N PHE A 361 3.90 -0.77 -23.56
CA PHE A 361 3.10 -0.05 -24.55
C PHE A 361 3.21 -0.64 -25.96
N SER A 362 4.06 -1.64 -26.17
CA SER A 362 4.40 -2.19 -27.48
C SER A 362 3.47 -3.32 -27.93
N LEU A 363 2.62 -3.84 -27.04
CA LEU A 363 1.79 -4.98 -27.35
C LEU A 363 0.69 -4.59 -28.36
N PRO A 364 0.64 -5.27 -29.53
CA PRO A 364 -0.42 -5.05 -30.50
C PRO A 364 -1.76 -5.49 -29.92
N ALA A 365 -2.83 -4.86 -30.40
CA ALA A 365 -4.17 -5.35 -30.16
C ALA A 365 -4.25 -6.84 -30.47
N GLN A 366 -4.67 -7.68 -29.50
CA GLN A 366 -4.90 -9.08 -29.77
C GLN A 366 -6.03 -9.21 -30.79
N THR A 367 -5.72 -9.84 -31.92
CA THR A 367 -6.75 -10.27 -32.86
C THR A 367 -7.44 -11.48 -32.24
N GLY A 368 -8.67 -11.33 -31.78
CA GLY A 368 -9.49 -12.49 -31.39
C GLY A 368 -9.65 -13.42 -32.61
N PRO A 369 -9.74 -14.74 -32.39
CA PRO A 369 -9.73 -15.72 -33.47
C PRO A 369 -10.91 -15.63 -34.48
N ASP A 370 -11.91 -14.80 -34.22
CA ASP A 370 -13.16 -14.76 -35.01
C ASP A 370 -13.49 -13.37 -35.62
N GLN A 371 -12.55 -12.44 -35.63
CA GLN A 371 -12.76 -11.16 -36.32
C GLN A 371 -12.00 -11.18 -37.65
N GLY A 372 -12.77 -11.27 -38.75
CA GLY A 372 -12.23 -11.23 -40.10
C GLY A 372 -11.18 -10.14 -40.27
N LYS A 373 -10.25 -10.32 -41.19
CA LYS A 373 -8.96 -9.66 -41.44
C LYS A 373 -8.83 -8.12 -41.26
N ASN A 374 -9.85 -7.42 -40.73
CA ASN A 374 -9.89 -5.96 -40.62
C ASN A 374 -10.43 -5.39 -39.30
N LYS A 375 -10.62 -6.18 -38.23
CA LYS A 375 -10.93 -5.63 -36.92
C LYS A 375 -9.78 -5.88 -35.96
N MET A 376 -8.99 -4.85 -35.68
CA MET A 376 -8.05 -4.82 -34.58
C MET A 376 -8.85 -5.00 -33.27
N GLY A 377 -8.48 -6.00 -32.47
CA GLY A 377 -9.01 -6.15 -31.11
C GLY A 377 -8.70 -4.93 -30.24
N PRO A 378 -9.29 -4.80 -29.06
CA PRO A 378 -9.02 -3.67 -28.19
C PRO A 378 -7.53 -3.61 -27.84
N SER A 379 -6.91 -2.44 -28.06
CA SER A 379 -5.55 -2.21 -27.61
C SER A 379 -5.48 -2.24 -26.09
N PHE A 380 -4.53 -2.98 -25.53
CA PHE A 380 -4.30 -3.02 -24.10
C PHE A 380 -2.86 -2.63 -23.77
N PHE A 381 -2.67 -2.14 -22.55
CA PHE A 381 -1.36 -1.88 -21.97
C PHE A 381 -1.11 -2.92 -20.88
N LYS A 382 -0.02 -3.67 -20.97
CA LYS A 382 0.33 -4.62 -19.93
C LYS A 382 1.07 -3.88 -18.82
N VAL A 383 0.44 -3.85 -17.67
CA VAL A 383 0.93 -3.16 -16.48
C VAL A 383 1.46 -4.21 -15.51
N TYR A 384 2.67 -3.98 -15.02
CA TYR A 384 3.37 -4.85 -14.07
C TYR A 384 3.49 -4.11 -12.74
N GLY A 385 3.07 -4.74 -11.66
CA GLY A 385 3.10 -4.20 -10.31
C GLY A 385 3.70 -5.17 -9.30
N ARG A 386 4.00 -4.67 -8.11
CA ARG A 386 4.60 -5.47 -7.03
C ARG A 386 3.60 -6.31 -6.25
N GLY A 387 2.35 -5.84 -6.15
CA GLY A 387 1.29 -6.51 -5.40
C GLY A 387 -0.09 -6.02 -5.82
N GLU A 388 -1.14 -6.69 -5.32
CA GLU A 388 -2.53 -6.34 -5.64
C GLU A 388 -2.89 -4.94 -5.15
N LEU A 389 -2.49 -4.56 -3.93
CA LEU A 389 -2.78 -3.23 -3.37
C LEU A 389 -2.10 -2.12 -4.16
N HIS A 390 -0.85 -2.34 -4.62
CA HIS A 390 -0.13 -1.36 -5.44
C HIS A 390 -0.90 -1.02 -6.72
N VAL A 391 -1.40 -2.05 -7.42
CA VAL A 391 -2.20 -1.85 -8.63
C VAL A 391 -3.59 -1.29 -8.33
N ALA A 392 -4.23 -1.74 -7.25
CA ALA A 392 -5.54 -1.23 -6.84
C ALA A 392 -5.51 0.27 -6.51
N ILE A 393 -4.43 0.75 -5.90
CA ILE A 393 -4.22 2.18 -5.63
C ILE A 393 -4.07 2.98 -6.94
N LEU A 394 -3.30 2.48 -7.90
CA LEU A 394 -3.20 3.12 -9.22
C LEU A 394 -4.58 3.23 -9.88
N LEU A 395 -5.34 2.15 -9.90
CA LEU A 395 -6.70 2.12 -10.47
C LEU A 395 -7.64 3.08 -9.75
N GLU A 396 -7.59 3.15 -8.42
CA GLU A 396 -8.42 4.04 -7.62
C GLU A 396 -8.07 5.51 -7.85
N ASN A 397 -6.77 5.85 -7.95
CA ASN A 397 -6.34 7.21 -8.29
C ASN A 397 -6.86 7.62 -9.68
N MET A 398 -6.70 6.75 -10.68
CA MET A 398 -7.21 7.01 -12.03
C MET A 398 -8.73 7.15 -12.05
N ARG A 399 -9.46 6.31 -11.28
CA ARG A 399 -10.91 6.40 -11.12
C ARG A 399 -11.33 7.76 -10.58
N ARG A 400 -10.66 8.28 -9.56
CA ARG A 400 -10.93 9.60 -8.94
C ARG A 400 -10.58 10.76 -9.86
N GLU A 401 -9.56 10.60 -10.69
CA GLU A 401 -9.22 11.57 -11.74
C GLU A 401 -10.27 11.66 -12.85
N GLY A 402 -11.20 10.67 -12.93
CA GLY A 402 -12.27 10.64 -13.89
C GLY A 402 -12.05 9.70 -15.09
N PHE A 403 -11.11 8.78 -14.98
CA PHE A 403 -10.90 7.74 -15.99
C PHE A 403 -11.98 6.67 -15.94
N GLU A 404 -12.32 6.18 -17.12
CA GLU A 404 -13.18 5.02 -17.31
C GLU A 404 -12.37 3.96 -18.08
N MET A 405 -12.19 2.79 -17.45
CA MET A 405 -11.33 1.73 -17.96
C MET A 405 -11.83 0.36 -17.54
N GLN A 406 -11.22 -0.67 -18.08
CA GLN A 406 -11.40 -2.04 -17.64
C GLN A 406 -10.07 -2.73 -17.51
N VAL A 407 -9.97 -3.71 -16.59
CA VAL A 407 -8.76 -4.48 -16.36
C VAL A 407 -9.03 -5.97 -16.37
N SER A 408 -8.02 -6.75 -16.77
CA SER A 408 -8.05 -8.21 -16.69
C SER A 408 -7.76 -8.70 -15.27
N GLN A 409 -7.98 -9.98 -15.01
CA GLN A 409 -7.52 -10.64 -13.79
C GLN A 409 -6.01 -10.47 -13.65
N PRO A 410 -5.51 -10.19 -12.42
CA PRO A 410 -4.07 -10.20 -12.14
C PRO A 410 -3.45 -11.58 -12.39
N GLU A 411 -2.34 -11.59 -13.10
CA GLU A 411 -1.55 -12.80 -13.38
C GLU A 411 -0.17 -12.66 -12.71
N VAL A 412 0.28 -13.72 -12.05
CA VAL A 412 1.63 -13.76 -11.48
C VAL A 412 2.66 -13.93 -12.60
N ILE A 413 3.77 -13.20 -12.50
CA ILE A 413 4.85 -13.25 -13.48
C ILE A 413 5.63 -14.57 -13.30
N ILE A 414 5.64 -15.38 -14.35
CA ILE A 414 6.45 -16.60 -14.41
C ILE A 414 7.66 -16.31 -15.29
N LYS A 415 8.87 -16.55 -14.76
CA LYS A 415 10.13 -16.43 -15.51
C LYS A 415 10.62 -17.83 -15.89
N GLU A 416 11.25 -17.93 -17.04
CA GLU A 416 11.91 -19.15 -17.48
C GLU A 416 13.41 -18.87 -17.69
N ASN A 417 14.23 -19.45 -16.83
CA ASN A 417 15.68 -19.33 -16.88
C ASN A 417 16.28 -20.73 -17.10
N ASN A 418 17.01 -20.91 -18.19
CA ASN A 418 17.65 -22.19 -18.54
C ASN A 418 16.68 -23.40 -18.54
N GLY A 419 15.44 -23.21 -18.98
CA GLY A 419 14.42 -24.26 -19.01
C GLY A 419 13.74 -24.55 -17.66
N VAL A 420 14.11 -23.85 -16.59
CA VAL A 420 13.46 -23.93 -15.28
C VAL A 420 12.49 -22.77 -15.13
N LYS A 421 11.22 -23.10 -14.90
CA LYS A 421 10.19 -22.10 -14.60
C LYS A 421 10.31 -21.67 -13.13
N THR A 422 10.31 -20.36 -12.91
CA THR A 422 10.32 -19.77 -11.57
C THR A 422 9.16 -18.80 -11.41
N GLU A 423 8.64 -18.70 -10.19
CA GLU A 423 7.57 -17.80 -9.80
C GLU A 423 7.91 -17.09 -8.49
N PRO A 424 7.32 -15.91 -8.21
CA PRO A 424 7.56 -15.19 -6.97
C PRO A 424 6.95 -15.94 -5.79
N TYR A 425 7.67 -15.95 -4.67
CA TYR A 425 7.27 -16.51 -3.39
C TYR A 425 7.19 -15.43 -2.33
N GLU A 426 6.31 -15.66 -1.37
CA GLU A 426 6.10 -14.77 -0.24
C GLU A 426 6.29 -15.51 1.08
N GLU A 427 6.90 -14.84 2.04
CA GLU A 427 6.82 -15.22 3.44
C GLU A 427 5.50 -14.67 3.98
N LEU A 428 4.61 -15.55 4.34
CA LEU A 428 3.30 -15.23 4.88
C LEU A 428 3.30 -15.47 6.37
N ILE A 429 2.92 -14.47 7.15
CA ILE A 429 2.68 -14.56 8.60
C ILE A 429 1.19 -14.46 8.83
N VAL A 430 0.66 -15.44 9.56
CA VAL A 430 -0.75 -15.56 9.92
C VAL A 430 -0.86 -15.62 11.43
N ASP A 431 -1.57 -14.66 12.04
CA ASP A 431 -1.93 -14.65 13.44
C ASP A 431 -3.42 -14.95 13.56
N VAL A 432 -3.78 -16.06 14.17
CA VAL A 432 -5.18 -16.51 14.30
C VAL A 432 -5.45 -17.10 15.68
N PRO A 433 -6.66 -16.96 16.23
CA PRO A 433 -7.09 -17.76 17.36
C PRO A 433 -6.86 -19.25 17.10
N MET A 434 -6.42 -19.98 18.12
CA MET A 434 -6.00 -21.37 17.97
C MET A 434 -7.08 -22.27 17.35
N GLU A 435 -8.36 -21.97 17.56
CA GLU A 435 -9.49 -22.70 16.97
C GLU A 435 -9.57 -22.64 15.45
N TYR A 436 -9.03 -21.57 14.81
CA TYR A 436 -9.01 -21.40 13.35
C TYR A 436 -7.69 -21.84 12.69
N SER A 437 -6.66 -22.16 13.49
CA SER A 437 -5.31 -22.47 12.99
C SER A 437 -5.30 -23.66 12.03
N GLY A 438 -6.02 -24.74 12.37
CA GLY A 438 -6.12 -25.94 11.55
C GLY A 438 -6.72 -25.69 10.16
N GLY A 439 -7.78 -24.88 10.10
CA GLY A 439 -8.42 -24.49 8.84
C GLY A 439 -7.52 -23.63 7.95
N ALA A 440 -6.80 -22.68 8.56
CA ALA A 440 -5.83 -21.84 7.86
C ALA A 440 -4.68 -22.68 7.27
N ILE A 441 -4.10 -23.60 8.08
CA ILE A 441 -3.02 -24.49 7.64
C ILE A 441 -3.48 -25.38 6.48
N GLU A 442 -4.65 -26.00 6.58
CA GLU A 442 -5.19 -26.85 5.52
C GLU A 442 -5.36 -26.10 4.20
N LYS A 443 -5.97 -24.91 4.24
CA LYS A 443 -6.22 -24.10 3.03
C LYS A 443 -4.93 -23.58 2.41
N LEU A 444 -4.00 -23.06 3.21
CA LEU A 444 -2.72 -22.57 2.72
C LEU A 444 -1.85 -23.70 2.14
N SER A 445 -1.87 -24.88 2.75
CA SER A 445 -1.16 -26.06 2.22
C SER A 445 -1.72 -26.51 0.87
N LYS A 446 -3.05 -26.51 0.67
CA LYS A 446 -3.70 -26.76 -0.63
C LYS A 446 -3.28 -25.74 -1.70
N ARG A 447 -2.95 -24.53 -1.30
CA ARG A 447 -2.44 -23.44 -2.14
C ARG A 447 -0.91 -23.47 -2.31
N ARG A 448 -0.27 -24.61 -1.98
CA ARG A 448 1.18 -24.84 -2.06
C ARG A 448 2.02 -24.05 -1.05
N GLY A 449 1.42 -23.57 0.03
CA GLY A 449 2.14 -23.01 1.17
C GLY A 449 2.86 -24.09 1.94
N ILE A 450 4.12 -23.84 2.28
CA ILE A 450 4.96 -24.69 3.13
C ILE A 450 5.09 -24.02 4.47
N MET A 451 4.53 -24.61 5.52
CA MET A 451 4.66 -24.11 6.87
C MET A 451 6.13 -24.22 7.32
N LYS A 452 6.69 -23.11 7.78
CA LYS A 452 8.07 -23.00 8.26
C LYS A 452 8.13 -23.10 9.76
N ASP A 453 7.19 -22.42 10.44
CA ASP A 453 7.17 -22.32 11.89
C ASP A 453 5.74 -22.09 12.40
N MET A 454 5.51 -22.45 13.66
CA MET A 454 4.27 -22.18 14.36
C MET A 454 4.55 -21.98 15.85
N VAL A 455 4.15 -20.84 16.38
CA VAL A 455 4.28 -20.48 17.81
C VAL A 455 2.91 -20.14 18.36
N GLU A 456 2.57 -20.70 19.51
CA GLU A 456 1.36 -20.37 20.27
C GLU A 456 1.71 -19.46 21.43
N LYS A 457 0.99 -18.35 21.55
CA LYS A 457 1.10 -17.43 22.68
C LYS A 457 -0.30 -16.91 23.02
N GLU A 458 -0.73 -17.08 24.27
CA GLU A 458 -2.00 -16.56 24.80
C GLU A 458 -3.26 -16.95 23.98
N GLY A 459 -3.28 -18.17 23.42
CA GLY A 459 -4.39 -18.67 22.61
C GLY A 459 -4.41 -18.19 21.18
N ILE A 460 -3.39 -17.44 20.74
CA ILE A 460 -3.18 -17.03 19.35
C ILE A 460 -2.05 -17.87 18.76
N ALA A 461 -2.32 -18.50 17.62
CA ALA A 461 -1.31 -19.19 16.82
C ALA A 461 -0.70 -18.24 15.81
N ARG A 462 0.61 -17.99 15.89
CA ARG A 462 1.39 -17.35 14.85
C ARG A 462 2.00 -18.41 13.96
N ILE A 463 1.67 -18.39 12.67
CA ILE A 463 2.08 -19.41 11.71
C ILE A 463 2.83 -18.72 10.57
N ILE A 464 4.01 -19.23 10.22
CA ILE A 464 4.85 -18.69 9.15
C ILE A 464 4.87 -19.68 7.99
N PHE A 465 4.53 -19.19 6.81
CA PHE A 465 4.55 -19.96 5.57
C PHE A 465 5.51 -19.38 4.54
N ASP A 466 6.08 -20.25 3.73
CA ASP A 466 6.69 -19.91 2.44
C ASP A 466 5.71 -20.35 1.34
N ILE A 467 5.14 -19.41 0.61
CA ILE A 467 4.03 -19.68 -0.31
C ILE A 467 4.22 -18.96 -1.65
N PRO A 468 3.92 -19.59 -2.79
CA PRO A 468 3.94 -18.88 -4.06
C PRO A 468 2.86 -17.78 -4.07
N THR A 469 3.20 -16.58 -4.58
CA THR A 469 2.28 -15.43 -4.68
C THR A 469 0.94 -15.83 -5.33
N ARG A 470 0.97 -16.73 -6.30
CA ARG A 470 -0.22 -17.31 -6.94
C ARG A 470 -1.18 -17.96 -5.93
N GLY A 471 -0.64 -18.54 -4.85
CA GLY A 471 -1.41 -19.18 -3.79
C GLY A 471 -2.15 -18.17 -2.92
N LEU A 472 -1.71 -16.92 -2.84
CA LEU A 472 -2.33 -15.88 -2.04
C LEU A 472 -3.42 -15.12 -2.79
N LEU A 473 -3.37 -15.11 -4.14
CA LEU A 473 -4.39 -14.42 -4.94
C LEU A 473 -5.79 -14.93 -4.60
N GLY A 474 -6.67 -14.01 -4.17
CA GLY A 474 -8.05 -14.30 -3.77
C GLY A 474 -8.20 -15.07 -2.45
N TYR A 475 -7.16 -15.21 -1.63
CA TYR A 475 -7.26 -15.90 -0.34
C TYR A 475 -7.68 -14.98 0.80
N ARG A 476 -7.39 -13.69 0.72
CA ARG A 476 -7.61 -12.74 1.82
C ARG A 476 -9.08 -12.68 2.26
N GLY A 477 -10.02 -12.65 1.31
CA GLY A 477 -11.45 -12.65 1.62
C GLY A 477 -11.91 -13.96 2.25
N GLU A 478 -11.43 -15.11 1.76
CA GLU A 478 -11.72 -16.40 2.38
C GLU A 478 -11.18 -16.47 3.81
N PHE A 479 -9.96 -15.97 4.03
CA PHE A 479 -9.32 -15.95 5.34
C PHE A 479 -10.11 -15.14 6.38
N ILE A 480 -10.59 -13.93 5.99
CA ILE A 480 -11.41 -13.09 6.87
C ILE A 480 -12.72 -13.81 7.27
N ILE A 481 -13.35 -14.51 6.33
CA ILE A 481 -14.58 -15.26 6.60
C ILE A 481 -14.29 -16.45 7.52
N ASP A 482 -13.24 -17.22 7.25
CA ASP A 482 -12.87 -18.41 8.02
C ASP A 482 -12.50 -18.09 9.46
N THR A 483 -11.87 -16.96 9.69
CA THR A 483 -11.44 -16.48 11.01
C THR A 483 -12.44 -15.54 11.66
N LYS A 484 -13.64 -15.37 11.07
CA LYS A 484 -14.68 -14.43 11.52
C LYS A 484 -14.19 -12.99 11.72
N GLY A 485 -13.12 -12.62 10.99
CA GLY A 485 -12.49 -11.30 11.08
C GLY A 485 -11.45 -11.16 12.19
N GLU A 486 -11.20 -12.19 12.99
CA GLU A 486 -10.23 -12.15 14.10
C GLU A 486 -8.79 -12.46 13.65
N GLY A 487 -8.62 -13.06 12.47
CA GLY A 487 -7.31 -13.39 11.93
C GLY A 487 -6.61 -12.18 11.27
N ILE A 488 -5.30 -12.10 11.46
CA ILE A 488 -4.42 -11.12 10.83
C ILE A 488 -3.48 -11.84 9.87
N MET A 489 -3.35 -11.31 8.67
CA MET A 489 -2.49 -11.87 7.62
C MET A 489 -1.60 -10.80 7.03
N SER A 490 -0.30 -11.07 6.98
CA SER A 490 0.70 -10.21 6.36
C SER A 490 1.67 -11.03 5.53
N SER A 491 1.97 -10.60 4.32
CA SER A 491 2.92 -11.29 3.45
C SER A 491 3.96 -10.34 2.88
N ARG A 492 5.13 -10.88 2.52
CA ARG A 492 6.18 -10.15 1.80
C ARG A 492 6.85 -11.04 0.76
N VAL A 493 7.19 -10.47 -0.37
CA VAL A 493 7.93 -11.17 -1.43
C VAL A 493 9.36 -11.49 -0.94
N THR A 494 9.77 -12.74 -1.08
CA THR A 494 11.12 -13.22 -0.73
C THR A 494 12.00 -13.46 -1.95
N GLY A 495 11.44 -13.41 -3.16
CA GLY A 495 12.13 -13.60 -4.42
C GLY A 495 11.48 -14.64 -5.30
N PHE A 496 12.18 -15.04 -6.37
CA PHE A 496 11.70 -16.05 -7.31
C PHE A 496 12.28 -17.42 -6.95
N LYS A 497 11.42 -18.45 -6.85
CA LYS A 497 11.77 -19.86 -6.61
C LYS A 497 11.15 -20.74 -7.69
N GLU A 498 11.48 -22.02 -7.70
CA GLU A 498 10.92 -23.00 -8.64
C GLU A 498 9.39 -23.01 -8.60
N TYR A 499 8.79 -23.18 -9.77
CA TYR A 499 7.34 -23.25 -9.95
C TYR A 499 6.72 -24.41 -9.16
N ALA A 500 5.82 -24.11 -8.24
CA ALA A 500 5.22 -25.08 -7.31
C ALA A 500 4.23 -26.08 -7.97
N GLY A 501 4.06 -26.03 -9.28
CA GLY A 501 3.06 -26.82 -10.00
C GLY A 501 1.67 -26.15 -9.98
N GLU A 502 0.66 -26.87 -10.43
CA GLU A 502 -0.70 -26.34 -10.50
C GLU A 502 -1.30 -26.11 -9.11
N ILE A 503 -1.94 -24.94 -8.94
CA ILE A 503 -2.76 -24.61 -7.79
C ILE A 503 -4.21 -24.62 -8.25
N LYS A 504 -5.00 -25.53 -7.72
CA LYS A 504 -6.44 -25.57 -7.99
C LYS A 504 -7.08 -24.38 -7.28
N LYS A 505 -7.38 -23.34 -8.04
CA LYS A 505 -8.26 -22.26 -7.56
C LYS A 505 -9.69 -22.80 -7.47
N ARG A 506 -10.39 -22.45 -6.40
CA ARG A 506 -11.82 -22.70 -6.32
C ARG A 506 -12.49 -21.61 -7.18
N GLU A 507 -12.82 -21.96 -8.40
CA GLU A 507 -13.61 -21.06 -9.25
C GLU A 507 -15.07 -21.13 -8.79
N TYR A 508 -15.60 -20.00 -8.35
CA TYR A 508 -17.03 -19.83 -8.15
C TYR A 508 -17.64 -19.43 -9.48
N GLY A 509 -18.66 -20.14 -9.93
CA GLY A 509 -19.39 -19.76 -11.14
C GLY A 509 -19.97 -18.35 -11.00
N SER A 510 -19.98 -17.61 -12.09
CA SER A 510 -20.54 -16.24 -12.15
C SER A 510 -22.04 -16.29 -12.48
N MET A 511 -22.85 -15.51 -11.78
CA MET A 511 -24.22 -15.19 -12.21
C MET A 511 -24.15 -14.07 -13.25
N THR A 512 -24.37 -14.38 -14.50
CA THR A 512 -24.23 -13.44 -15.62
C THR A 512 -25.59 -13.02 -16.13
N SER A 513 -25.86 -11.71 -16.20
CA SER A 513 -27.12 -11.19 -16.76
C SER A 513 -27.22 -11.55 -18.25
N MET A 514 -28.38 -12.08 -18.65
CA MET A 514 -28.73 -12.36 -20.05
C MET A 514 -29.56 -11.25 -20.72
N VAL A 515 -29.84 -10.18 -19.98
CA VAL A 515 -30.69 -9.08 -20.45
C VAL A 515 -30.18 -7.73 -19.96
N ALA A 516 -30.55 -6.67 -20.67
CA ALA A 516 -30.37 -5.30 -20.21
C ALA A 516 -31.65 -4.80 -19.53
N GLY A 517 -31.53 -3.97 -18.49
CA GLY A 517 -32.67 -3.37 -17.78
C GLY A 517 -32.36 -3.03 -16.35
N LYS A 518 -33.38 -2.82 -15.51
CA LYS A 518 -33.25 -2.57 -14.08
C LYS A 518 -33.54 -3.83 -13.27
N ALA A 519 -32.68 -4.15 -12.34
CA ALA A 519 -32.86 -5.29 -11.43
C ALA A 519 -34.08 -5.07 -10.54
N VAL A 520 -34.92 -6.11 -10.37
CA VAL A 520 -36.13 -6.06 -9.54
C VAL A 520 -36.03 -6.96 -8.33
N ALA A 521 -36.60 -6.54 -7.20
CA ALA A 521 -36.50 -7.25 -5.93
C ALA A 521 -36.95 -8.71 -6.01
N PHE A 522 -38.05 -8.98 -6.76
CA PHE A 522 -38.58 -10.34 -6.93
C PHE A 522 -37.56 -11.30 -7.57
N SER A 523 -36.83 -10.86 -8.59
CA SER A 523 -35.80 -11.69 -9.22
C SER A 523 -34.60 -11.86 -8.32
N LEU A 524 -34.15 -10.78 -7.65
CA LEU A 524 -33.02 -10.84 -6.73
C LEU A 524 -33.27 -11.77 -5.53
N ALA A 525 -34.50 -11.81 -5.00
CA ALA A 525 -34.86 -12.74 -3.92
C ALA A 525 -34.66 -14.21 -4.32
N ASN A 526 -34.98 -14.57 -5.56
CA ASN A 526 -34.76 -15.93 -6.06
C ASN A 526 -33.27 -16.21 -6.34
N LEU A 527 -32.48 -15.18 -6.71
CA LEU A 527 -31.06 -15.33 -7.01
C LEU A 527 -30.21 -15.40 -5.76
N GLN A 528 -30.56 -14.70 -4.68
CA GLN A 528 -29.82 -14.75 -3.40
C GLN A 528 -29.79 -16.14 -2.74
N GLU A 529 -30.78 -17.00 -3.04
CA GLU A 529 -30.78 -18.39 -2.60
C GLU A 529 -29.70 -19.24 -3.25
N ARG A 530 -29.20 -18.80 -4.41
CA ARG A 530 -28.21 -19.52 -5.23
C ARG A 530 -26.80 -19.01 -5.06
N GLY A 531 -26.62 -17.81 -4.49
CA GLY A 531 -25.29 -17.24 -4.29
C GLY A 531 -25.30 -15.82 -3.73
N ILE A 532 -24.15 -15.20 -3.83
CA ILE A 532 -23.88 -13.85 -3.31
C ILE A 532 -24.13 -12.84 -4.42
N LEU A 533 -24.95 -11.83 -4.16
CA LEU A 533 -25.28 -10.79 -5.13
C LEU A 533 -24.35 -9.57 -4.98
N TYR A 534 -23.97 -8.98 -6.13
CA TYR A 534 -23.18 -7.75 -6.23
C TYR A 534 -24.03 -6.51 -6.53
N ILE A 535 -25.31 -6.71 -6.85
CA ILE A 535 -26.24 -5.64 -7.25
C ILE A 535 -27.45 -5.59 -6.33
N SER A 536 -27.98 -4.40 -6.11
CA SER A 536 -29.20 -4.14 -5.37
C SER A 536 -30.40 -3.92 -6.29
N HIS A 537 -31.60 -3.84 -5.69
CA HIS A 537 -32.79 -3.43 -6.39
C HIS A 537 -32.63 -2.08 -7.09
N GLY A 538 -33.12 -1.97 -8.33
CA GLY A 538 -33.02 -0.74 -9.13
C GLY A 538 -31.71 -0.53 -9.88
N THR A 539 -30.70 -1.39 -9.64
CA THR A 539 -29.41 -1.32 -10.37
C THR A 539 -29.64 -1.61 -11.86
N GLU A 540 -29.08 -0.76 -12.72
CA GLU A 540 -29.06 -1.00 -14.15
C GLU A 540 -28.06 -2.10 -14.50
N VAL A 541 -28.47 -3.05 -15.34
CA VAL A 541 -27.67 -4.18 -15.80
C VAL A 541 -27.70 -4.27 -17.32
N TYR A 542 -26.69 -4.92 -17.87
CA TYR A 542 -26.61 -5.22 -19.31
C TYR A 542 -26.26 -6.71 -19.52
N GLU A 543 -26.47 -7.22 -20.71
CA GLU A 543 -26.12 -8.58 -21.09
C GLU A 543 -24.59 -8.81 -20.93
N GLY A 544 -24.20 -9.88 -20.21
CA GLY A 544 -22.80 -10.17 -19.93
C GLY A 544 -22.25 -9.55 -18.63
N MET A 545 -23.01 -8.68 -17.94
CA MET A 545 -22.65 -8.16 -16.63
C MET A 545 -22.74 -9.26 -15.58
N VAL A 546 -21.72 -9.42 -14.73
CA VAL A 546 -21.74 -10.34 -13.60
C VAL A 546 -22.46 -9.68 -12.43
N VAL A 547 -23.56 -10.27 -12.01
CA VAL A 547 -24.46 -9.74 -10.97
C VAL A 547 -24.29 -10.43 -9.63
N GLY A 548 -23.46 -11.47 -9.57
CA GLY A 548 -23.15 -12.23 -8.36
C GLY A 548 -22.34 -13.48 -8.65
N ASN A 549 -21.96 -14.20 -7.59
CA ASN A 549 -21.29 -15.50 -7.68
C ASN A 549 -22.22 -16.61 -7.19
N VAL A 550 -22.13 -17.77 -7.83
CA VAL A 550 -22.84 -18.99 -7.43
C VAL A 550 -22.11 -19.67 -6.29
N LEU A 551 -22.81 -20.19 -5.29
CA LEU A 551 -22.18 -20.92 -4.16
C LEU A 551 -21.56 -22.25 -4.55
N LYS A 552 -22.10 -22.92 -5.59
CA LYS A 552 -21.59 -24.20 -6.11
C LYS A 552 -21.92 -24.31 -7.61
N GLY A 553 -20.96 -24.85 -8.39
CA GLY A 553 -21.15 -25.17 -9.80
C GLY A 553 -20.61 -24.12 -10.76
N ASP A 554 -20.96 -24.29 -12.03
CA ASP A 554 -20.51 -23.49 -13.15
C ASP A 554 -21.25 -22.13 -13.26
N ASP A 555 -20.84 -21.32 -14.23
CA ASP A 555 -21.48 -20.07 -14.59
C ASP A 555 -22.98 -20.24 -14.86
N MET A 556 -23.78 -19.31 -14.41
CA MET A 556 -25.23 -19.30 -14.56
C MET A 556 -25.70 -18.04 -15.28
N SER A 557 -26.37 -18.21 -16.41
CA SER A 557 -27.08 -17.12 -17.08
C SER A 557 -28.39 -16.82 -16.33
N VAL A 558 -28.57 -15.58 -15.89
CA VAL A 558 -29.71 -15.16 -15.05
C VAL A 558 -30.44 -13.95 -15.62
N ASN A 559 -31.72 -13.82 -15.28
CA ASN A 559 -32.49 -12.62 -15.61
C ASN A 559 -32.87 -11.84 -14.35
N PRO A 560 -32.11 -10.80 -13.97
CA PRO A 560 -32.38 -10.01 -12.77
C PRO A 560 -33.50 -9.01 -12.91
N THR A 561 -34.07 -8.85 -14.14
CA THR A 561 -35.10 -7.87 -14.44
C THR A 561 -36.53 -8.45 -14.46
N LYS A 562 -36.67 -9.77 -14.22
CA LYS A 562 -37.96 -10.47 -14.32
C LYS A 562 -38.84 -10.13 -13.11
N GLY A 563 -39.95 -9.41 -13.36
CA GLY A 563 -40.96 -9.13 -12.34
C GLY A 563 -41.86 -10.35 -12.02
N LYS A 564 -42.61 -10.25 -10.92
CA LYS A 564 -43.64 -11.21 -10.58
C LYS A 564 -44.75 -11.15 -11.65
N GLN A 565 -45.06 -12.28 -12.28
CA GLN A 565 -46.22 -12.33 -13.18
C GLN A 565 -47.48 -12.25 -12.32
N LEU A 566 -48.35 -11.31 -12.65
CA LEU A 566 -49.67 -11.18 -12.01
C LEU A 566 -50.54 -12.32 -12.53
N THR A 567 -50.89 -13.25 -11.67
CA THR A 567 -51.93 -14.26 -11.97
C THR A 567 -53.25 -13.78 -11.39
N ASN A 568 -54.37 -14.07 -12.10
CA ASN A 568 -55.74 -13.64 -11.75
C ASN A 568 -56.27 -14.25 -10.43
N MET A 569 -55.54 -15.15 -9.77
CA MET A 569 -55.85 -15.71 -8.45
C MET A 569 -54.96 -15.06 -7.38
N ARG A 570 -55.42 -13.99 -6.78
CA ARG A 570 -54.88 -13.47 -5.54
C ARG A 570 -55.72 -13.98 -4.38
N ALA A 571 -55.13 -14.80 -3.51
CA ALA A 571 -55.57 -14.91 -2.13
C ALA A 571 -55.20 -13.59 -1.44
N SER A 572 -56.19 -12.80 -1.07
CA SER A 572 -56.04 -11.56 -0.30
C SER A 572 -55.43 -11.94 1.08
N GLY A 573 -54.13 -11.69 1.28
CA GLY A 573 -53.55 -11.85 2.61
C GLY A 573 -52.10 -12.28 2.70
N THR A 574 -51.37 -12.59 1.61
CA THR A 574 -49.99 -13.05 1.63
C THR A 574 -49.06 -12.32 0.68
N ASP A 575 -49.04 -10.99 0.75
CA ASP A 575 -47.88 -10.24 0.23
C ASP A 575 -46.83 -10.18 1.37
N GLU A 576 -46.06 -11.26 1.53
CA GLU A 576 -44.87 -11.23 2.37
C GLU A 576 -43.90 -10.21 1.79
N ALA A 577 -43.37 -9.34 2.65
CA ALA A 577 -42.34 -8.38 2.25
C ALA A 577 -41.12 -9.12 1.73
N ILE A 578 -40.63 -8.79 0.56
CA ILE A 578 -39.43 -9.36 0.00
C ILE A 578 -38.22 -8.82 0.80
N ILE A 579 -37.58 -9.70 1.54
CA ILE A 579 -36.36 -9.39 2.28
C ILE A 579 -35.16 -9.76 1.40
N LEU A 580 -34.31 -8.78 1.11
CA LEU A 580 -33.05 -8.98 0.40
C LEU A 580 -31.90 -8.94 1.41
N ASN A 581 -30.99 -9.90 1.28
CA ASN A 581 -29.74 -9.89 2.04
C ASN A 581 -28.87 -8.69 1.61
N PRO A 582 -28.01 -8.17 2.49
CA PRO A 582 -27.03 -7.16 2.11
C PRO A 582 -26.18 -7.63 0.94
N VAL A 583 -26.02 -6.78 -0.06
CA VAL A 583 -25.22 -7.09 -1.25
C VAL A 583 -23.73 -7.00 -0.94
N PHE A 584 -22.92 -7.83 -1.60
CA PHE A 584 -21.48 -7.71 -1.56
C PHE A 584 -21.04 -6.56 -2.47
N ILE A 585 -20.73 -5.42 -1.85
CA ILE A 585 -20.33 -4.22 -2.58
C ILE A 585 -18.95 -4.42 -3.17
N LEU A 586 -18.84 -4.34 -4.51
CA LEU A 586 -17.59 -4.39 -5.22
C LEU A 586 -16.87 -3.03 -5.09
N ASN A 587 -15.67 -3.06 -4.52
CA ASN A 587 -14.64 -2.07 -4.74
C ASN A 587 -13.55 -2.67 -5.65
N ILE A 588 -12.50 -1.92 -5.96
CA ILE A 588 -11.45 -2.40 -6.89
C ILE A 588 -10.78 -3.65 -6.34
N GLU A 589 -10.37 -3.67 -5.08
CA GLU A 589 -9.69 -4.81 -4.45
C GLU A 589 -10.58 -6.07 -4.46
N ARG A 590 -11.80 -5.94 -3.97
CA ARG A 590 -12.77 -7.06 -3.97
C ARG A 590 -13.07 -7.55 -5.38
N GLY A 591 -13.15 -6.62 -6.34
CA GLY A 591 -13.35 -6.96 -7.74
C GLY A 591 -12.21 -7.77 -8.31
N LEU A 592 -10.96 -7.36 -8.08
CA LEU A 592 -9.76 -8.10 -8.49
C LEU A 592 -9.67 -9.47 -7.83
N GLU A 593 -10.10 -9.58 -6.57
CA GLU A 593 -10.09 -10.83 -5.81
C GLU A 593 -11.11 -11.87 -6.31
N VAL A 594 -12.35 -11.45 -6.62
CA VAL A 594 -13.45 -12.38 -6.96
C VAL A 594 -13.59 -12.66 -8.45
N MET A 595 -12.88 -11.93 -9.32
CA MET A 595 -12.98 -12.09 -10.77
C MET A 595 -12.34 -13.38 -11.27
N ASN A 596 -12.95 -13.97 -12.29
CA ASN A 596 -12.43 -15.13 -12.99
C ASN A 596 -11.56 -14.73 -14.20
N GLY A 597 -10.81 -15.69 -14.77
CA GLY A 597 -9.92 -15.45 -15.89
C GLY A 597 -10.62 -14.96 -17.17
N ASP A 598 -11.92 -15.21 -17.29
CA ASP A 598 -12.78 -14.77 -18.40
C ASP A 598 -13.59 -13.50 -18.09
N ASP A 599 -13.30 -12.84 -16.97
CA ASP A 599 -13.92 -11.58 -16.57
C ASP A 599 -13.04 -10.37 -16.87
N TYR A 600 -13.67 -9.19 -16.98
CA TYR A 600 -13.05 -7.88 -16.86
C TYR A 600 -13.69 -7.13 -15.69
N LEU A 601 -12.86 -6.40 -14.96
CA LEU A 601 -13.31 -5.44 -13.97
C LEU A 601 -13.48 -4.08 -14.65
N GLU A 602 -14.72 -3.64 -14.81
CA GLU A 602 -15.09 -2.34 -15.33
C GLU A 602 -15.02 -1.31 -14.20
N ILE A 603 -14.23 -0.26 -14.39
CA ILE A 603 -13.96 0.78 -13.40
C ILE A 603 -14.36 2.13 -13.99
N THR A 604 -15.31 2.78 -13.33
CA THR A 604 -15.81 4.11 -13.70
C THR A 604 -15.72 5.03 -12.47
N PRO A 605 -15.80 6.36 -12.64
CA PRO A 605 -15.81 7.28 -11.50
C PRO A 605 -16.87 6.97 -10.44
N LYS A 606 -18.00 6.37 -10.83
CA LYS A 606 -19.14 6.10 -9.95
C LYS A 606 -19.26 4.65 -9.52
N PHE A 607 -18.89 3.70 -10.38
CA PHE A 607 -19.16 2.28 -10.17
C PHE A 607 -17.96 1.40 -10.49
N VAL A 608 -17.89 0.29 -9.78
CA VAL A 608 -17.01 -0.84 -10.07
C VAL A 608 -17.93 -2.03 -10.38
N ARG A 609 -17.77 -2.66 -11.53
CA ARG A 609 -18.62 -3.76 -12.01
C ARG A 609 -17.76 -4.89 -12.58
N LEU A 610 -18.24 -6.10 -12.47
CA LEU A 610 -17.65 -7.24 -13.18
C LEU A 610 -18.47 -7.55 -14.43
N ARG A 611 -17.80 -7.93 -15.50
CA ARG A 611 -18.42 -8.40 -16.73
C ARG A 611 -17.62 -9.51 -17.38
N LYS A 612 -18.29 -10.35 -18.17
CA LYS A 612 -17.59 -11.33 -19.00
C LYS A 612 -16.85 -10.64 -20.16
N LYS A 613 -15.71 -11.23 -20.57
CA LYS A 613 -14.97 -10.80 -21.77
C LYS A 613 -15.88 -10.82 -23.01
N TYR A 614 -16.66 -11.90 -23.15
CA TYR A 614 -17.66 -12.07 -24.19
C TYR A 614 -19.04 -11.83 -23.59
N LEU A 615 -19.74 -10.78 -24.05
CA LEU A 615 -20.98 -10.35 -23.45
C LEU A 615 -22.12 -11.33 -23.73
N THR A 616 -22.24 -11.83 -24.97
CA THR A 616 -23.32 -12.73 -25.33
C THR A 616 -23.01 -14.18 -24.93
N GLU A 617 -24.04 -14.95 -24.59
CA GLU A 617 -23.89 -16.36 -24.25
C GLU A 617 -23.34 -17.18 -25.43
N LEU A 618 -23.75 -16.86 -26.64
CA LEU A 618 -23.26 -17.53 -27.86
C LEU A 618 -21.76 -17.34 -28.04
N ASP A 619 -21.24 -16.15 -27.81
CA ASP A 619 -19.82 -15.86 -27.94
C ASP A 619 -19.00 -16.56 -26.84
N ARG A 620 -19.54 -16.65 -25.61
CA ARG A 620 -18.91 -17.41 -24.52
C ARG A 620 -18.82 -18.91 -24.85
N VAL A 621 -19.89 -19.49 -25.40
CA VAL A 621 -19.90 -20.91 -25.80
C VAL A 621 -18.92 -21.16 -26.95
N LYS A 622 -18.82 -20.27 -27.93
CA LYS A 622 -17.84 -20.38 -29.02
C LYS A 622 -16.42 -20.30 -28.48
N ALA A 623 -16.12 -19.36 -27.58
CA ALA A 623 -14.80 -19.21 -26.99
C ALA A 623 -14.36 -20.42 -26.16
N LYS A 624 -15.27 -21.13 -25.47
CA LYS A 624 -14.97 -22.36 -24.73
C LYS A 624 -14.69 -23.58 -25.64
N ARG A 625 -15.05 -23.53 -26.93
CA ARG A 625 -14.83 -24.62 -27.91
C ARG A 625 -13.51 -24.49 -28.68
N GLN A 626 -12.87 -23.35 -28.59
CA GLN A 626 -11.54 -23.07 -29.14
C GLN A 626 -10.44 -23.30 -28.10
#